data_a3772ba1bf2410027dd4a0a1bbcced0a
#
_entry.id   a3772ba1bf2410027dd4a0a1bbcced0a
#
_cell.length_a   1.000
_cell.length_b   1.000
_cell.length_c   1.000
_cell.angle_alpha   90.00
_cell.angle_beta   90.00
_cell.angle_gamma   90.00
#
_symmetry.space_group_name_H-M   'P 1'
#
loop_
_entity.id
_entity.type
_entity.pdbx_description
1 polymer ?
#
loop_
_entity_poly.entity_id
_entity_poly.type
_entity_poly.pdbx_seq_one_letter_code
_entity_poly.pdbx_strand_id
1 'polypeptide(L)'
;MNKNIENFLNEYMKNPDPQYAVFLKGDWGCGKTFFVNNWLDSYKKKIPEEQILKPIMVSLYGLSDIKQIAAAINKSLYPILCGKAAKVGKTLTKFLSAIVLKHEVDLDKNGNSDFEIELSLDTLLLLFNSEDKNVKKGKLLIFDDIERCDMPMKRLMGYLNYFVELCHSHLIIIGDESKMTDEQKIIFSDFKEKTIGREFEINTNVGSAIK
;
A
#
# COMPACT_ATOMS: atom_id res chain seq x y z
N MET A 1 16.48 12.22 15.04
CA MET A 1 16.05 11.27 16.06
C MET A 1 15.69 9.93 15.49
N ASN A 2 14.90 9.82 14.46
CA ASN A 2 14.50 8.53 13.87
C ASN A 2 15.50 7.96 12.83
N LYS A 3 16.79 8.29 12.91
CA LYS A 3 17.81 7.89 11.93
C LYS A 3 18.06 6.36 11.89
N ASN A 4 17.87 5.71 13.03
CA ASN A 4 17.91 4.25 13.13
C ASN A 4 16.79 3.61 12.32
N ILE A 5 15.59 4.20 12.31
CA ILE A 5 14.43 3.74 11.55
C ILE A 5 14.68 3.94 10.04
N GLU A 6 15.19 5.11 9.65
CA GLU A 6 15.56 5.38 8.24
C GLU A 6 16.60 4.37 7.74
N ASN A 7 17.64 4.10 8.54
CA ASN A 7 18.67 3.13 8.19
C ASN A 7 18.09 1.72 8.04
N PHE A 8 17.22 1.31 8.97
CA PHE A 8 16.55 0.01 8.88
C PHE A 8 15.67 -0.07 7.62
N LEU A 9 14.86 0.95 7.35
CA LEU A 9 14.01 0.97 6.15
C LEU A 9 14.83 0.92 4.85
N ASN A 10 16.00 1.61 4.82
CA ASN A 10 16.90 1.53 3.67
C ASN A 10 17.46 0.11 3.47
N GLU A 11 17.79 -0.62 4.55
CA GLU A 11 18.22 -2.02 4.46
C GLU A 11 17.06 -2.95 4.11
N TYR A 12 15.86 -2.71 4.67
CA TYR A 12 14.65 -3.44 4.34
C TYR A 12 14.35 -3.40 2.84
N MET A 13 14.51 -2.22 2.23
CA MET A 13 14.30 -2.03 0.78
C MET A 13 15.32 -2.75 -0.11
N LYS A 14 16.45 -3.19 0.42
CA LYS A 14 17.46 -3.97 -0.34
C LYS A 14 17.11 -5.46 -0.40
N ASN A 15 16.28 -5.94 0.52
CA ASN A 15 15.85 -7.33 0.52
C ASN A 15 14.89 -7.57 -0.67
N PRO A 16 15.19 -8.46 -1.61
CA PRO A 16 14.32 -8.70 -2.76
C PRO A 16 13.02 -9.43 -2.40
N ASP A 17 12.97 -10.08 -1.24
CA ASP A 17 11.84 -10.87 -0.76
C ASP A 17 11.71 -10.73 0.76
N PRO A 18 11.10 -9.66 1.24
CA PRO A 18 11.11 -9.33 2.67
C PRO A 18 10.18 -10.19 3.52
N GLN A 19 9.31 -11.00 3.04
CA GLN A 19 8.41 -11.94 3.74
C GLN A 19 7.85 -11.47 5.11
N TYR A 20 7.90 -10.18 5.40
CA TYR A 20 7.32 -9.56 6.59
C TYR A 20 7.03 -8.08 6.34
N ALA A 21 6.10 -7.55 7.13
CA ALA A 21 5.76 -6.13 7.15
C ALA A 21 6.55 -5.39 8.24
N VAL A 22 6.72 -4.08 8.06
CA VAL A 22 7.24 -3.16 9.07
C VAL A 22 6.09 -2.34 9.63
N PHE A 23 5.95 -2.26 10.95
CA PHE A 23 4.96 -1.44 11.59
C PHE A 23 5.58 -0.18 12.22
N LEU A 24 5.08 0.98 11.80
CA LEU A 24 5.47 2.29 12.35
C LEU A 24 4.35 2.81 13.23
N LYS A 25 4.54 2.74 14.54
CA LYS A 25 3.57 3.16 15.53
C LYS A 25 3.91 4.52 16.15
N GLY A 26 2.93 5.14 16.73
CA GLY A 26 3.07 6.38 17.50
C GLY A 26 1.74 7.10 17.65
N ASP A 27 1.68 8.05 18.55
CA ASP A 27 0.46 8.80 18.85
C ASP A 27 -0.05 9.58 17.63
N TRP A 28 -1.33 9.89 17.66
CA TRP A 28 -1.92 10.74 16.63
C TRP A 28 -1.26 12.12 16.62
N GLY A 29 -0.91 12.60 15.43
CA GLY A 29 -0.22 13.89 15.28
C GLY A 29 1.28 13.86 15.54
N CYS A 30 1.88 12.72 15.93
CA CYS A 30 3.33 12.61 16.14
C CYS A 30 4.16 12.69 14.85
N GLY A 31 3.54 12.80 13.68
CA GLY A 31 4.24 12.99 12.41
C GLY A 31 4.65 11.69 11.70
N LYS A 32 3.99 10.54 11.94
CA LYS A 32 4.29 9.25 11.28
C LYS A 32 4.32 9.37 9.76
N THR A 33 3.23 9.85 9.18
CA THR A 33 3.08 10.05 7.72
C THR A 33 4.11 11.03 7.17
N PHE A 34 4.39 12.11 7.90
CA PHE A 34 5.43 13.09 7.54
C PHE A 34 6.82 12.45 7.53
N PHE A 35 7.14 11.65 8.56
CA PHE A 35 8.40 10.91 8.63
C PHE A 35 8.57 10.00 7.41
N VAL A 36 7.55 9.21 7.06
CA VAL A 36 7.59 8.29 5.92
C VAL A 36 7.78 9.04 4.61
N ASN A 37 7.08 10.14 4.39
CA ASN A 37 7.24 10.95 3.19
C ASN A 37 8.66 11.53 3.06
N ASN A 38 9.23 12.07 4.15
CA ASN A 38 10.61 12.57 4.16
C ASN A 38 11.64 11.46 3.91
N TRP A 39 11.43 10.28 4.50
CA TRP A 39 12.28 9.13 4.23
C TRP A 39 12.20 8.73 2.75
N LEU A 40 11.00 8.63 2.17
CA LEU A 40 10.81 8.30 0.75
C LEU A 40 11.54 9.30 -0.17
N ASP A 41 11.45 10.59 0.12
CA ASP A 41 12.14 11.62 -0.67
C ASP A 41 13.66 11.50 -0.56
N SER A 42 14.15 11.16 0.62
CA SER A 42 15.59 10.92 0.86
C SER A 42 16.05 9.62 0.20
N TYR A 43 15.23 8.58 0.24
CA TYR A 43 15.50 7.29 -0.38
C TYR A 43 15.59 7.42 -1.90
N LYS A 44 14.63 8.09 -2.55
CA LYS A 44 14.61 8.34 -4.01
C LYS A 44 15.87 9.09 -4.49
N LYS A 45 16.40 10.02 -3.70
CA LYS A 45 17.62 10.78 -4.07
C LYS A 45 18.89 9.94 -4.05
N LYS A 46 18.91 8.82 -3.32
CA LYS A 46 20.10 7.97 -3.14
C LYS A 46 20.19 6.79 -4.10
N ILE A 47 19.14 6.53 -4.86
CA ILE A 47 19.01 5.33 -5.70
C ILE A 47 18.82 5.77 -7.15
N PRO A 48 19.44 5.09 -8.12
CA PRO A 48 19.18 5.32 -9.54
C PRO A 48 17.68 5.20 -9.85
N GLU A 49 17.15 6.08 -10.70
CA GLU A 49 15.72 6.17 -11.01
C GLU A 49 15.13 4.82 -11.45
N GLU A 50 15.91 4.03 -12.18
CA GLU A 50 15.53 2.70 -12.68
C GLU A 50 15.37 1.65 -11.55
N GLN A 51 15.91 1.94 -10.36
CA GLN A 51 15.84 1.05 -9.18
C GLN A 51 14.81 1.52 -8.15
N ILE A 52 14.22 2.69 -8.34
CA ILE A 52 13.24 3.24 -7.41
C ILE A 52 11.95 2.44 -7.51
N LEU A 53 11.57 1.79 -6.40
CA LEU A 53 10.23 1.25 -6.25
C LEU A 53 9.26 2.42 -6.10
N LYS A 54 8.27 2.52 -7.00
CA LYS A 54 7.21 3.51 -6.86
C LYS A 54 6.36 3.15 -5.65
N PRO A 55 6.35 3.95 -4.58
CA PRO A 55 5.55 3.65 -3.41
C PRO A 55 4.06 3.82 -3.73
N ILE A 56 3.28 2.89 -3.25
CA ILE A 56 1.81 2.93 -3.28
C ILE A 56 1.38 3.24 -1.87
N MET A 57 0.92 4.45 -1.62
CA MET A 57 0.47 4.88 -0.31
C MET A 57 -1.04 4.99 -0.28
N VAL A 58 -1.66 4.31 0.70
CA VAL A 58 -3.11 4.25 0.88
C VAL A 58 -3.44 4.56 2.32
N SER A 59 -4.27 5.57 2.58
CA SER A 59 -4.91 5.75 3.88
C SER A 59 -6.10 4.80 3.98
N LEU A 60 -6.14 4.03 5.06
CA LEU A 60 -7.21 3.09 5.35
C LEU A 60 -8.40 3.76 6.05
N TYR A 61 -8.31 5.05 6.37
CA TYR A 61 -9.33 5.81 7.05
C TYR A 61 -10.70 5.71 6.36
N GLY A 62 -11.69 5.16 7.06
CA GLY A 62 -13.06 5.04 6.57
C GLY A 62 -13.28 4.00 5.48
N LEU A 63 -12.25 3.20 5.12
CA LEU A 63 -12.42 2.11 4.17
C LEU A 63 -13.04 0.90 4.87
N SER A 64 -14.12 0.37 4.33
CA SER A 64 -14.92 -0.68 4.97
C SER A 64 -14.83 -2.05 4.29
N ASP A 65 -14.25 -2.12 3.09
CA ASP A 65 -14.12 -3.37 2.37
C ASP A 65 -12.86 -3.44 1.46
N ILE A 66 -12.56 -4.65 0.98
CA ILE A 66 -11.39 -4.93 0.14
C ILE A 66 -11.46 -4.20 -1.20
N LYS A 67 -12.67 -4.02 -1.77
CA LYS A 67 -12.84 -3.36 -3.07
C LYS A 67 -12.42 -1.88 -2.98
N GLN A 68 -12.76 -1.20 -1.88
CA GLN A 68 -12.34 0.18 -1.66
C GLN A 68 -10.81 0.30 -1.49
N ILE A 69 -10.17 -0.63 -0.75
CA ILE A 69 -8.72 -0.67 -0.62
C ILE A 69 -8.07 -0.93 -1.98
N ALA A 70 -8.58 -1.89 -2.74
CA ALA A 70 -8.11 -2.21 -4.08
C ALA A 70 -8.24 -1.00 -5.03
N ALA A 71 -9.37 -0.30 -4.98
CA ALA A 71 -9.60 0.92 -5.77
C ALA A 71 -8.60 2.05 -5.39
N ALA A 72 -8.30 2.21 -4.10
CA ALA A 72 -7.29 3.17 -3.63
C ALA A 72 -5.88 2.82 -4.11
N ILE A 73 -5.50 1.54 -4.08
CA ILE A 73 -4.23 1.05 -4.65
C ILE A 73 -4.15 1.38 -6.13
N ASN A 74 -5.21 1.09 -6.90
CA ASN A 74 -5.25 1.36 -8.34
C ASN A 74 -5.18 2.84 -8.67
N LYS A 75 -5.87 3.68 -7.92
CA LYS A 75 -5.80 5.13 -8.06
C LYS A 75 -4.37 5.64 -7.85
N SER A 76 -3.65 5.06 -6.90
CA SER A 76 -2.25 5.39 -6.64
C SER A 76 -1.31 4.90 -7.74
N LEU A 77 -1.58 3.72 -8.32
CA LEU A 77 -0.80 3.16 -9.43
C LEU A 77 -1.01 3.93 -10.74
N TYR A 78 -2.24 4.34 -11.01
CA TYR A 78 -2.65 4.92 -12.28
C TYR A 78 -3.39 6.25 -12.10
N PRO A 79 -2.74 7.30 -11.57
CA PRO A 79 -3.40 8.58 -11.31
C PRO A 79 -3.97 9.23 -12.57
N ILE A 80 -3.41 8.92 -13.76
CA ILE A 80 -3.85 9.45 -15.05
C ILE A 80 -5.17 8.81 -15.51
N LEU A 81 -5.48 7.57 -15.06
CA LEU A 81 -6.69 6.85 -15.48
C LEU A 81 -7.93 7.27 -14.71
N CYS A 82 -7.76 7.81 -13.52
CA CYS A 82 -8.86 8.27 -12.68
C CYS A 82 -9.29 9.72 -12.97
N GLY A 83 -8.61 10.41 -13.89
CA GLY A 83 -8.94 11.77 -14.32
C GLY A 83 -9.87 11.79 -15.53
N LYS A 84 -10.84 12.73 -15.58
CA LYS A 84 -11.83 12.91 -16.69
C LYS A 84 -11.26 13.19 -18.10
N ALA A 85 -9.93 13.11 -18.31
CA ALA A 85 -9.25 13.47 -19.55
C ALA A 85 -8.23 12.42 -20.02
N ALA A 86 -8.40 11.15 -19.69
CA ALA A 86 -7.49 10.11 -20.15
C ALA A 86 -7.66 9.83 -21.65
N LYS A 87 -6.83 10.45 -22.47
CA LYS A 87 -6.52 9.91 -23.81
C LYS A 87 -5.78 8.59 -23.58
N VAL A 88 -6.51 7.50 -23.73
CA VAL A 88 -6.05 6.13 -23.49
C VAL A 88 -4.87 5.83 -24.44
N GLY A 89 -3.66 5.75 -23.89
CA GLY A 89 -2.49 5.32 -24.63
C GLY A 89 -2.52 3.81 -24.92
N LYS A 90 -1.80 3.36 -25.96
CA LYS A 90 -1.76 1.97 -26.45
C LYS A 90 -1.45 0.90 -25.38
N THR A 91 -0.78 1.29 -24.27
CA THR A 91 -0.44 0.39 -23.16
C THR A 91 -1.65 0.06 -22.31
N LEU A 92 -2.56 1.02 -22.13
CA LEU A 92 -3.79 0.85 -21.37
C LEU A 92 -4.79 -0.04 -22.11
N THR A 93 -4.90 0.11 -23.45
CA THR A 93 -5.77 -0.74 -24.25
C THR A 93 -5.36 -2.21 -24.18
N LYS A 94 -4.06 -2.52 -24.15
CA LYS A 94 -3.57 -3.89 -23.95
C LYS A 94 -3.89 -4.42 -22.55
N PHE A 95 -3.83 -3.58 -21.53
CA PHE A 95 -4.13 -3.95 -20.16
C PHE A 95 -5.64 -4.18 -19.98
N LEU A 96 -6.48 -3.26 -20.45
CA LEU A 96 -7.93 -3.40 -20.41
C LEU A 96 -8.41 -4.60 -21.24
N SER A 97 -7.81 -4.85 -22.40
CA SER A 97 -8.15 -6.04 -23.21
C SER A 97 -7.74 -7.35 -22.53
N ALA A 98 -6.65 -7.39 -21.75
CA ALA A 98 -6.25 -8.57 -20.99
C ALA A 98 -7.22 -8.86 -19.83
N ILE A 99 -7.78 -7.82 -19.19
CA ILE A 99 -8.82 -7.94 -18.16
C ILE A 99 -10.14 -8.40 -18.78
N VAL A 100 -10.57 -7.78 -19.88
CA VAL A 100 -11.81 -8.10 -20.59
C VAL A 100 -11.80 -9.51 -21.18
N LEU A 101 -10.65 -9.99 -21.67
CA LEU A 101 -10.53 -11.34 -22.25
C LEU A 101 -10.53 -12.47 -21.21
N LYS A 102 -10.27 -12.18 -19.93
CA LYS A 102 -10.28 -13.18 -18.85
C LYS A 102 -11.62 -13.27 -18.10
N HIS A 103 -12.42 -12.21 -18.15
CA HIS A 103 -13.77 -12.22 -17.58
C HIS A 103 -14.75 -11.85 -18.69
N GLU A 104 -15.77 -12.66 -18.90
CA GLU A 104 -16.93 -12.31 -19.73
C GLU A 104 -17.61 -11.09 -19.10
N VAL A 105 -17.17 -9.90 -19.49
CA VAL A 105 -17.82 -8.65 -19.10
C VAL A 105 -18.93 -8.44 -20.12
N ASP A 106 -20.17 -8.67 -19.73
CA ASP A 106 -21.34 -8.23 -20.46
C ASP A 106 -21.28 -6.69 -20.60
N LEU A 107 -20.87 -6.24 -21.77
CA LEU A 107 -20.96 -4.83 -22.14
C LEU A 107 -22.43 -4.49 -22.38
N ASP A 108 -23.03 -3.85 -21.41
CA ASP A 108 -24.41 -3.37 -21.51
C ASP A 108 -24.56 -2.41 -22.68
N LYS A 109 -25.56 -2.63 -23.54
CA LYS A 109 -25.74 -1.98 -24.84
C LYS A 109 -26.08 -0.49 -24.77
N ASN A 110 -26.08 0.12 -23.61
CA ASN A 110 -26.60 1.50 -23.39
C ASN A 110 -25.54 2.59 -23.21
N GLY A 111 -24.25 2.30 -23.38
CA GLY A 111 -23.22 3.36 -23.52
C GLY A 111 -22.97 4.24 -22.29
N ASN A 112 -23.58 3.97 -21.14
CA ASN A 112 -23.29 4.61 -19.87
C ASN A 112 -22.26 3.75 -19.16
N SER A 113 -20.99 4.12 -19.29
CA SER A 113 -19.88 3.47 -18.59
C SER A 113 -19.71 4.06 -17.20
N ASP A 114 -20.52 3.64 -16.25
CA ASP A 114 -20.03 3.53 -14.87
C ASP A 114 -19.10 2.33 -14.85
N PHE A 115 -17.86 2.56 -15.27
CA PHE A 115 -16.79 1.55 -15.27
C PHE A 115 -16.36 1.32 -13.83
N GLU A 116 -17.18 0.62 -13.04
CA GLU A 116 -16.72 -0.05 -11.82
C GLU A 116 -15.84 -1.23 -12.27
N ILE A 117 -14.54 -0.98 -12.41
CA ILE A 117 -13.58 -2.08 -12.55
C ILE A 117 -13.62 -2.84 -11.23
N GLU A 118 -14.36 -3.94 -11.20
CA GLU A 118 -14.35 -4.89 -10.11
C GLU A 118 -12.98 -5.59 -10.09
N LEU A 119 -12.00 -4.94 -9.44
CA LEU A 119 -10.67 -5.49 -9.29
C LEU A 119 -10.72 -6.59 -8.23
N SER A 120 -10.93 -7.81 -8.70
CA SER A 120 -10.75 -9.01 -7.90
C SER A 120 -9.29 -9.10 -7.40
N LEU A 121 -9.04 -9.88 -6.34
CA LEU A 121 -7.69 -10.22 -5.88
C LEU A 121 -6.81 -10.74 -7.04
N ASP A 122 -7.41 -11.51 -7.97
CA ASP A 122 -6.73 -12.04 -9.15
C ASP A 122 -6.21 -10.93 -10.09
N THR A 123 -6.96 -9.85 -10.23
CA THR A 123 -6.52 -8.70 -11.04
C THR A 123 -5.38 -7.93 -10.37
N LEU A 124 -5.41 -7.81 -9.04
CA LEU A 124 -4.27 -7.26 -8.28
C LEU A 124 -3.05 -8.17 -8.41
N LEU A 125 -3.20 -9.50 -8.32
CA LEU A 125 -2.12 -10.45 -8.58
C LEU A 125 -1.52 -10.28 -9.97
N LEU A 126 -2.34 -10.13 -11.01
CA LEU A 126 -1.85 -9.90 -12.36
C LEU A 126 -1.05 -8.60 -12.47
N LEU A 127 -1.46 -7.55 -11.74
CA LEU A 127 -0.72 -6.27 -11.67
C LEU A 127 0.61 -6.42 -10.93
N PHE A 128 0.64 -7.26 -9.89
CA PHE A 128 1.83 -7.49 -9.09
C PHE A 128 2.77 -8.52 -9.71
N ASN A 129 2.24 -9.51 -10.44
CA ASN A 129 3.00 -10.59 -11.07
C ASN A 129 3.22 -10.42 -12.59
N SER A 130 2.90 -9.25 -13.16
CA SER A 130 3.14 -9.02 -14.60
C SER A 130 4.63 -9.22 -14.94
N GLU A 131 4.91 -10.04 -15.96
CA GLU A 131 6.26 -10.33 -16.46
C GLU A 131 6.96 -9.13 -17.13
N ASP A 132 6.38 -7.95 -17.03
CA ASP A 132 7.02 -6.73 -17.53
C ASP A 132 8.35 -6.56 -16.78
N LYS A 133 9.46 -6.61 -17.54
CA LYS A 133 10.82 -6.52 -17.00
C LYS A 133 11.05 -5.28 -16.14
N ASN A 134 10.20 -4.25 -16.30
CA ASN A 134 10.15 -3.06 -15.46
C ASN A 134 9.36 -3.24 -14.16
N VAL A 135 8.62 -4.35 -13.99
CA VAL A 135 7.76 -4.66 -12.83
C VAL A 135 8.32 -5.82 -11.99
N LYS A 136 9.42 -6.46 -12.42
CA LYS A 136 10.10 -7.54 -11.67
C LYS A 136 10.71 -7.12 -10.34
N LYS A 137 10.67 -5.84 -10.00
CA LYS A 137 11.07 -5.33 -8.69
C LYS A 137 9.83 -5.29 -7.82
N GLY A 138 9.88 -5.92 -6.66
CA GLY A 138 8.81 -5.88 -5.67
C GLY A 138 8.24 -4.47 -5.51
N LYS A 139 7.01 -4.33 -5.05
CA LYS A 139 6.37 -3.03 -4.84
C LYS A 139 6.50 -2.62 -3.39
N LEU A 140 6.58 -1.33 -3.15
CA LEU A 140 6.49 -0.76 -1.81
C LEU A 140 5.05 -0.31 -1.57
N LEU A 141 4.37 -1.01 -0.68
CA LEU A 141 3.04 -0.68 -0.21
C LEU A 141 3.13 -0.01 1.16
N ILE A 142 2.41 1.07 1.35
CA ILE A 142 2.34 1.80 2.61
C ILE A 142 0.87 2.00 2.95
N PHE A 143 0.41 1.38 4.03
CA PHE A 143 -0.94 1.55 4.54
C PHE A 143 -0.93 2.38 5.80
N ASP A 144 -1.60 3.53 5.75
CA ASP A 144 -1.70 4.48 6.86
C ASP A 144 -3.07 4.42 7.54
N ASP A 145 -3.15 4.86 8.80
CA ASP A 145 -4.38 4.94 9.61
C ASP A 145 -5.07 3.58 9.82
N ILE A 146 -4.28 2.52 10.12
CA ILE A 146 -4.84 1.16 10.26
C ILE A 146 -5.92 1.07 11.34
N GLU A 147 -5.78 1.84 12.44
CA GLU A 147 -6.74 1.90 13.54
C GLU A 147 -8.08 2.54 13.16
N ARG A 148 -8.12 3.24 12.01
CA ARG A 148 -9.30 3.97 11.50
C ARG A 148 -9.97 3.27 10.33
N CYS A 149 -9.54 2.06 10.01
CA CYS A 149 -10.18 1.24 9.00
C CYS A 149 -11.50 0.70 9.55
N ASP A 150 -12.59 0.89 8.81
CA ASP A 150 -13.91 0.40 9.21
C ASP A 150 -14.11 -1.10 8.89
N MET A 151 -13.15 -1.71 8.19
CA MET A 151 -13.17 -3.14 7.92
C MET A 151 -12.80 -3.95 9.18
N PRO A 152 -13.43 -5.11 9.43
CA PRO A 152 -13.04 -5.99 10.54
C PRO A 152 -11.53 -6.30 10.51
N MET A 153 -10.83 -6.07 11.62
CA MET A 153 -9.36 -6.16 11.73
C MET A 153 -8.82 -7.50 11.22
N LYS A 154 -9.50 -8.62 11.53
CA LYS A 154 -9.11 -9.94 11.04
C LYS A 154 -9.07 -10.03 9.51
N ARG A 155 -10.07 -9.43 8.85
CA ARG A 155 -10.16 -9.44 7.38
C ARG A 155 -9.11 -8.51 6.76
N LEU A 156 -8.90 -7.35 7.38
CA LEU A 156 -7.87 -6.40 6.96
C LEU A 156 -6.48 -7.04 7.02
N MET A 157 -6.12 -7.61 8.16
CA MET A 157 -4.81 -8.22 8.35
C MET A 157 -4.58 -9.42 7.41
N GLY A 158 -5.60 -10.25 7.19
CA GLY A 158 -5.52 -11.33 6.19
C GLY A 158 -5.25 -10.79 4.78
N TYR A 159 -5.88 -9.66 4.41
CA TYR A 159 -5.64 -9.01 3.13
C TYR A 159 -4.24 -8.40 3.02
N LEU A 160 -3.75 -7.76 4.09
CA LEU A 160 -2.39 -7.20 4.12
C LEU A 160 -1.32 -8.30 4.04
N ASN A 161 -1.53 -9.41 4.76
CA ASN A 161 -0.64 -10.56 4.74
C ASN A 161 -0.47 -11.17 3.33
N TYR A 162 -1.51 -11.11 2.53
CA TYR A 162 -1.47 -11.56 1.13
C TYR A 162 -0.39 -10.82 0.31
N PHE A 163 -0.21 -9.52 0.51
CA PHE A 163 0.83 -8.77 -0.19
C PHE A 163 2.24 -9.17 0.24
N VAL A 164 2.40 -9.61 1.47
CA VAL A 164 3.68 -10.08 2.01
C VAL A 164 4.00 -11.47 1.50
N GLU A 165 3.08 -12.42 1.70
CA GLU A 165 3.35 -13.85 1.42
C GLU A 165 3.30 -14.20 -0.06
N LEU A 166 2.36 -13.64 -0.81
CA LEU A 166 2.11 -14.03 -2.20
C LEU A 166 2.59 -13.03 -3.24
N CYS A 167 2.64 -11.75 -2.89
CA CYS A 167 3.09 -10.71 -3.82
C CYS A 167 4.56 -10.31 -3.58
N HIS A 168 5.24 -10.89 -2.58
CA HIS A 168 6.63 -10.59 -2.22
C HIS A 168 6.91 -9.09 -2.15
N SER A 169 5.96 -8.32 -1.62
CA SER A 169 6.00 -6.87 -1.60
C SER A 169 6.58 -6.35 -0.28
N HIS A 170 7.30 -5.24 -0.36
CA HIS A 170 7.65 -4.47 0.83
C HIS A 170 6.38 -3.84 1.38
N LEU A 171 6.08 -4.08 2.65
CA LEU A 171 4.88 -3.58 3.31
C LEU A 171 5.23 -2.76 4.54
N ILE A 172 4.81 -1.50 4.55
CA ILE A 172 4.89 -0.63 5.72
C ILE A 172 3.47 -0.33 6.18
N ILE A 173 3.18 -0.58 7.44
CA ILE A 173 1.93 -0.27 8.09
C ILE A 173 2.18 0.88 9.05
N ILE A 174 1.31 1.88 9.05
CA ILE A 174 1.39 3.05 9.93
C ILE A 174 0.12 3.10 10.77
N GLY A 175 0.25 3.33 12.08
CA GLY A 175 -0.93 3.41 12.94
C GLY A 175 -0.66 3.85 14.35
N ASP A 176 -1.75 3.98 15.10
CA ASP A 176 -1.78 4.29 16.52
C ASP A 176 -2.52 3.19 17.28
N GLU A 177 -1.77 2.25 17.86
CA GLU A 177 -2.36 1.13 18.63
C GLU A 177 -3.18 1.60 19.83
N SER A 178 -2.89 2.79 20.38
CA SER A 178 -3.64 3.33 21.52
C SER A 178 -5.09 3.63 21.17
N LYS A 179 -5.38 3.86 19.90
CA LYS A 179 -6.72 4.18 19.35
C LYS A 179 -7.49 2.94 18.88
N MET A 180 -6.87 1.79 18.85
CA MET A 180 -7.55 0.54 18.56
C MET A 180 -8.47 0.16 19.71
N THR A 181 -9.63 -0.42 19.39
CA THR A 181 -10.49 -1.08 20.40
C THR A 181 -9.78 -2.30 20.99
N ASP A 182 -10.24 -2.77 22.15
CA ASP A 182 -9.63 -3.96 22.78
C ASP A 182 -9.73 -5.20 21.87
N GLU A 183 -10.84 -5.36 21.15
CA GLU A 183 -11.01 -6.43 20.17
C GLU A 183 -10.00 -6.29 19.01
N GLN A 184 -9.83 -5.09 18.49
CA GLN A 184 -8.84 -4.84 17.43
C GLN A 184 -7.42 -5.13 17.89
N LYS A 185 -7.06 -4.76 19.14
CA LYS A 185 -5.73 -5.02 19.71
C LYS A 185 -5.44 -6.52 19.82
N ILE A 186 -6.40 -7.30 20.29
CA ILE A 186 -6.25 -8.76 20.41
C ILE A 186 -5.96 -9.35 19.02
N ILE A 187 -6.83 -9.07 18.05
CA ILE A 187 -6.69 -9.59 16.68
C ILE A 187 -5.37 -9.10 16.04
N PHE A 188 -5.04 -7.82 16.22
CA PHE A 188 -3.82 -7.22 15.68
C PHE A 188 -2.56 -7.85 16.27
N SER A 189 -2.58 -8.17 17.59
CA SER A 189 -1.47 -8.87 18.25
C SER A 189 -1.19 -10.24 17.67
N ASP A 190 -2.23 -11.03 17.39
CA ASP A 190 -2.09 -12.36 16.77
C ASP A 190 -1.44 -12.26 15.36
N PHE A 191 -1.81 -11.23 14.60
CA PHE A 191 -1.23 -10.99 13.28
C PHE A 191 0.17 -10.38 13.33
N LYS A 192 0.48 -9.60 14.36
CA LYS A 192 1.84 -9.07 14.55
C LYS A 192 2.87 -10.18 14.58
N GLU A 193 2.61 -11.23 15.34
CA GLU A 193 3.52 -12.35 15.49
C GLU A 193 3.81 -13.02 14.13
N LYS A 194 2.81 -13.10 13.25
CA LYS A 194 2.93 -13.79 11.96
C LYS A 194 3.45 -12.88 10.85
N THR A 195 2.94 -11.65 10.76
CA THR A 195 3.11 -10.81 9.56
C THR A 195 4.07 -9.66 9.77
N ILE A 196 4.18 -9.11 11.00
CA ILE A 196 5.00 -7.95 11.30
C ILE A 196 6.33 -8.39 11.88
N GLY A 197 7.39 -8.35 11.07
CA GLY A 197 8.72 -8.74 11.53
C GLY A 197 9.45 -7.68 12.35
N ARG A 198 9.09 -6.42 12.23
CA ARG A 198 9.68 -5.30 12.98
C ARG A 198 8.67 -4.20 13.25
N GLU A 199 8.73 -3.65 14.45
CA GLU A 199 7.97 -2.45 14.80
C GLU A 199 8.89 -1.35 15.33
N PHE A 200 8.52 -0.10 15.04
CA PHE A 200 9.24 1.08 15.48
C PHE A 200 8.27 2.14 15.96
N GLU A 201 8.65 2.82 17.01
CA GLU A 201 7.90 3.96 17.53
C GLU A 201 8.45 5.26 16.96
N ILE A 202 7.58 6.04 16.32
CA ILE A 202 7.90 7.38 15.82
C ILE A 202 7.66 8.37 16.95
N ASN A 203 8.76 8.96 17.43
CA ASN A 203 8.72 9.97 18.46
C ASN A 203 8.93 11.36 17.85
N THR A 204 8.04 12.29 18.16
CA THR A 204 8.22 13.70 17.82
C THR A 204 9.23 14.36 18.74
N ASN A 205 10.23 15.03 18.19
CA ASN A 205 10.90 16.12 18.90
C ASN A 205 10.00 17.36 18.83
N VAL A 206 9.16 17.57 19.81
CA VAL A 206 8.33 18.79 19.94
C VAL A 206 9.20 20.06 20.01
N GLY A 207 10.50 19.93 20.26
CA GLY A 207 11.44 21.05 20.39
C GLY A 207 11.93 21.70 19.09
N SER A 208 11.68 21.11 17.90
CA SER A 208 12.18 21.65 16.61
C SER A 208 11.09 22.18 15.67
N ALA A 209 9.82 22.04 16.04
CA ALA A 209 8.69 22.46 15.20
C ALA A 209 8.21 23.90 15.48
N ILE A 210 8.80 24.59 16.45
CA ILE A 210 8.52 26.02 16.74
C ILE A 210 9.78 26.81 16.45
N LYS A 211 9.98 27.14 15.20
CA LYS A 211 10.80 28.29 14.75
C LYS A 211 10.13 28.93 13.56
#